data_c4307e728b9f44244f81bae098ca7240
#
_entry.id   c4307e728b9f44244f81bae098ca7240
#
_cell.length_a   1.000
_cell.length_b   1.000
_cell.length_c   1.000
_cell.angle_alpha   90.00
_cell.angle_beta   90.00
_cell.angle_gamma   90.00
#
_symmetry.space_group_name_H-M   'P 1'
#
loop_
_entity.id
_entity.type
_entity.pdbx_description
1 polymer ?
#
loop_
_entity_poly.entity_id
_entity_poly.type
_entity_poly.pdbx_seq_one_letter_code
_entity_poly.pdbx_strand_id
1 'polypeptide(L)'
;MAYNLKEVMANKPSRLTAGHRMCAGCGAPPIARMVLRALKPEDKAVISNATGCMEVSTFLYPYTAWTDSYIHTAFECAAATASGAEAAYKSLKKQGKLPENQEVKFITFGGDGGTYDIGLQSLSGAMERGHDMVYVCYDNGAYMNTGIQRSSATPRFADTTTSPAGSVIPGKMQSRKDLTEIMVSHHIPYVGQTIAVNNFKDLYEKSEKAIYTKGPAFLNVLSPCPRGWGYPTDMLMQINKLAVETCYWPLYELSLIHISEPTR
;
A
#
# COMPACT_ATOMS: atom_id res chain seq x y z
N MET A 1 -21.85 -8.24 -1.93
CA MET A 1 -22.52 -7.67 -3.14
C MET A 1 -21.56 -7.84 -4.31
N ALA A 2 -22.07 -8.08 -5.52
CA ALA A 2 -21.19 -8.13 -6.68
C ALA A 2 -20.57 -6.73 -6.92
N TYR A 3 -19.27 -6.66 -7.17
CA TYR A 3 -18.57 -5.40 -7.46
C TYR A 3 -19.11 -4.74 -8.73
N ASN A 4 -19.51 -3.49 -8.57
CA ASN A 4 -19.89 -2.62 -9.68
C ASN A 4 -19.16 -1.28 -9.55
N LEU A 5 -18.19 -1.02 -10.42
CA LEU A 5 -17.37 0.19 -10.35
C LEU A 5 -18.21 1.47 -10.38
N LYS A 6 -19.27 1.50 -11.20
CA LYS A 6 -20.15 2.69 -11.30
C LYS A 6 -20.86 2.98 -9.96
N GLU A 7 -21.35 1.94 -9.29
CA GLU A 7 -21.99 2.06 -7.97
C GLU A 7 -20.98 2.48 -6.89
N VAL A 8 -19.79 1.89 -6.90
CA VAL A 8 -18.70 2.29 -5.97
C VAL A 8 -18.33 3.75 -6.17
N MET A 9 -18.19 4.20 -7.42
CA MET A 9 -17.84 5.59 -7.71
C MET A 9 -18.96 6.58 -7.37
N ALA A 10 -20.22 6.18 -7.51
CA ALA A 10 -21.38 7.02 -7.21
C ALA A 10 -21.69 7.12 -5.71
N ASN A 11 -21.56 6.02 -4.98
CA ASN A 11 -22.06 5.90 -3.60
C ASN A 11 -20.98 6.04 -2.53
N LYS A 12 -19.71 5.91 -2.90
CA LYS A 12 -18.59 6.05 -1.96
C LYS A 12 -17.76 7.29 -2.24
N PRO A 13 -17.66 8.23 -1.29
CA PRO A 13 -16.94 9.48 -1.50
C PRO A 13 -15.46 9.24 -1.75
N SER A 14 -14.83 10.14 -2.50
CA SER A 14 -13.37 10.16 -2.59
C SER A 14 -12.79 10.73 -1.31
N ARG A 15 -11.93 9.96 -0.63
CA ARG A 15 -11.24 10.37 0.60
C ARG A 15 -9.84 10.93 0.34
N LEU A 16 -9.45 10.96 -0.94
CA LEU A 16 -8.30 11.71 -1.43
C LEU A 16 -8.79 12.72 -2.46
N THR A 17 -8.67 14.01 -2.16
CA THR A 17 -9.15 15.11 -3.01
C THR A 17 -8.31 15.28 -4.27
N ALA A 18 -8.76 16.13 -5.20
CA ALA A 18 -8.05 16.42 -6.43
C ALA A 18 -6.80 17.34 -6.23
N GLY A 19 -6.60 17.89 -5.02
CA GLY A 19 -5.52 18.83 -4.74
C GLY A 19 -4.12 18.24 -4.58
N HIS A 20 -3.94 16.94 -4.84
CA HIS A 20 -2.62 16.32 -4.79
C HIS A 20 -1.75 16.67 -6.00
N ARG A 21 -0.42 16.57 -5.84
CA ARG A 21 0.59 16.92 -6.85
C ARG A 21 1.32 15.69 -7.41
N MET A 22 0.71 14.50 -7.37
CA MET A 22 1.29 13.29 -7.94
C MET A 22 1.35 13.39 -9.46
N CYS A 23 2.36 12.75 -10.05
CA CYS A 23 2.59 12.78 -11.50
C CYS A 23 1.40 12.21 -12.29
N ALA A 24 1.15 12.76 -13.47
CA ALA A 24 0.27 12.13 -14.45
C ALA A 24 0.82 10.74 -14.81
N GLY A 25 -0.06 9.74 -14.94
CA GLY A 25 0.33 8.36 -15.22
C GLY A 25 0.97 7.60 -14.04
N CYS A 26 0.94 8.16 -12.82
CA CYS A 26 1.41 7.47 -11.62
C CYS A 26 0.36 6.48 -11.09
N GLY A 27 0.80 5.29 -10.66
CA GLY A 27 -0.08 4.27 -10.07
C GLY A 27 -0.55 4.60 -8.64
N ALA A 28 0.15 5.44 -7.89
CA ALA A 28 -0.15 5.69 -6.48
C ALA A 28 -1.52 6.39 -6.22
N PRO A 29 -1.96 7.40 -6.99
CA PRO A 29 -3.27 8.02 -6.77
C PRO A 29 -4.46 7.07 -6.94
N PRO A 30 -4.53 6.23 -8.00
CA PRO A 30 -5.57 5.22 -8.12
C PRO A 30 -5.59 4.24 -6.94
N ILE A 31 -4.41 3.80 -6.45
CA ILE A 31 -4.30 2.91 -5.29
C ILE A 31 -4.95 3.55 -4.07
N ALA A 32 -4.50 4.75 -3.67
CA ALA A 32 -5.04 5.43 -2.50
C ALA A 32 -6.56 5.62 -2.61
N ARG A 33 -7.06 6.05 -3.78
CA ARG A 33 -8.50 6.26 -3.99
C ARG A 33 -9.32 4.98 -3.91
N MET A 34 -8.85 3.88 -4.48
CA MET A 34 -9.59 2.63 -4.48
C MET A 34 -9.56 1.95 -3.11
N VAL A 35 -8.41 1.95 -2.43
CA VAL A 35 -8.29 1.44 -1.06
C VAL A 35 -9.23 2.20 -0.13
N LEU A 36 -9.23 3.52 -0.17
CA LEU A 36 -10.10 4.33 0.70
C LEU A 36 -11.59 4.24 0.34
N ARG A 37 -11.93 3.98 -0.93
CA ARG A 37 -13.32 3.69 -1.32
C ARG A 37 -13.82 2.35 -0.82
N ALA A 38 -12.95 1.43 -0.44
CA ALA A 38 -13.37 0.18 0.19
C ALA A 38 -13.96 0.40 1.60
N LEU A 39 -13.63 1.52 2.27
CA LEU A 39 -14.26 1.92 3.53
C LEU A 39 -15.78 2.14 3.35
N LYS A 40 -16.55 1.83 4.38
CA LYS A 40 -17.95 2.25 4.47
C LYS A 40 -18.01 3.77 4.65
N PRO A 41 -19.08 4.43 4.18
CA PRO A 41 -19.23 5.89 4.32
C PRO A 41 -19.16 6.38 5.78
N GLU A 42 -19.66 5.63 6.72
CA GLU A 42 -19.70 5.93 8.15
C GLU A 42 -18.36 5.70 8.89
N ASP A 43 -17.46 4.89 8.32
CA ASP A 43 -16.18 4.58 8.99
C ASP A 43 -15.29 5.81 9.07
N LYS A 44 -14.64 5.96 10.21
CA LYS A 44 -13.53 6.89 10.40
C LYS A 44 -12.22 6.19 10.06
N ALA A 45 -11.27 6.91 9.50
CA ALA A 45 -9.95 6.37 9.23
C ALA A 45 -8.84 7.24 9.81
N VAL A 46 -7.76 6.59 10.21
CA VAL A 46 -6.48 7.22 10.52
C VAL A 46 -5.47 6.69 9.51
N ILE A 47 -4.93 7.60 8.73
CA ILE A 47 -3.97 7.30 7.67
C ILE A 47 -2.58 7.60 8.19
N SER A 48 -1.73 6.58 8.24
CA SER A 48 -0.28 6.73 8.45
C SER A 48 0.43 6.62 7.10
N ASN A 49 1.30 7.56 6.79
CA ASN A 49 2.00 7.56 5.51
C ASN A 49 3.50 7.76 5.71
N ALA A 50 4.28 6.82 5.18
CA ALA A 50 5.72 6.93 5.15
C ALA A 50 6.17 8.03 4.18
N THR A 51 7.30 8.67 4.46
CA THR A 51 7.95 9.57 3.51
C THR A 51 8.07 8.91 2.13
N GLY A 52 7.74 9.64 1.09
CA GLY A 52 7.79 9.16 -0.29
C GLY A 52 6.93 9.99 -1.23
N CYS A 53 6.76 9.51 -2.48
CA CYS A 53 6.01 10.24 -3.49
C CYS A 53 4.58 10.57 -3.04
N MET A 54 3.89 9.63 -2.40
CA MET A 54 2.51 9.84 -1.97
C MET A 54 2.42 10.90 -0.87
N GLU A 55 3.31 10.84 0.11
CA GLU A 55 3.33 11.81 1.20
C GLU A 55 3.64 13.22 0.67
N VAL A 56 4.79 13.41 0.02
CA VAL A 56 5.24 14.73 -0.48
C VAL A 56 4.21 15.38 -1.41
N SER A 57 3.47 14.60 -2.16
CA SER A 57 2.51 15.09 -3.15
C SER A 57 1.11 15.35 -2.59
N THR A 58 0.79 14.86 -1.40
CA THR A 58 -0.56 14.94 -0.83
C THR A 58 -0.65 15.80 0.41
N PHE A 59 0.50 16.08 1.04
CA PHE A 59 0.59 16.91 2.23
C PHE A 59 1.62 18.04 2.01
N LEU A 60 1.13 19.25 1.89
CA LEU A 60 1.95 20.45 1.82
C LEU A 60 1.39 21.46 2.82
N TYR A 61 2.03 21.56 3.98
CA TYR A 61 1.57 22.45 5.04
C TYR A 61 1.27 23.86 4.52
N PRO A 62 0.12 24.46 4.87
CA PRO A 62 -0.92 23.95 5.77
C PRO A 62 -2.02 23.11 5.07
N TYR A 63 -1.85 22.75 3.80
CA TYR A 63 -2.85 22.05 2.98
C TYR A 63 -2.63 20.55 3.00
N THR A 64 -3.72 19.79 2.94
CA THR A 64 -3.71 18.34 2.77
C THR A 64 -4.75 17.92 1.73
N ALA A 65 -4.43 16.88 0.96
CA ALA A 65 -5.39 16.24 0.04
C ALA A 65 -6.25 15.16 0.71
N TRP A 66 -5.96 14.79 1.95
CA TRP A 66 -6.66 13.76 2.70
C TRP A 66 -7.87 14.33 3.42
N THR A 67 -8.98 13.60 3.41
CA THR A 67 -10.20 13.97 4.13
C THR A 67 -10.31 13.29 5.50
N ASP A 68 -9.51 12.25 5.71
CA ASP A 68 -9.38 11.54 6.98
C ASP A 68 -8.22 12.09 7.83
N SER A 69 -8.15 11.65 9.07
CA SER A 69 -7.00 11.97 9.95
C SER A 69 -5.72 11.43 9.33
N TYR A 70 -4.71 12.27 9.22
CA TYR A 70 -3.48 11.95 8.51
C TYR A 70 -2.25 12.19 9.38
N ILE A 71 -1.33 11.22 9.39
CA ILE A 71 -0.07 11.28 10.11
C ILE A 71 1.06 10.98 9.13
N HIS A 72 1.96 11.94 8.93
CA HIS A 72 3.21 11.72 8.21
C HIS A 72 4.30 11.21 9.17
N THR A 73 5.10 10.27 8.71
CA THR A 73 6.25 9.73 9.44
C THR A 73 7.43 9.47 8.50
N ALA A 74 8.63 9.34 9.07
CA ALA A 74 9.80 8.95 8.30
C ALA A 74 9.61 7.58 7.62
N PHE A 75 10.41 7.30 6.60
CA PHE A 75 10.32 6.11 5.75
C PHE A 75 10.08 4.80 6.51
N GLU A 76 10.78 4.62 7.63
CA GLU A 76 10.79 3.40 8.43
C GLU A 76 9.66 3.33 9.46
N CYS A 77 9.05 4.47 9.81
CA CYS A 77 8.23 4.57 11.02
C CYS A 77 6.73 4.33 10.79
N ALA A 78 6.25 4.22 9.54
CA ALA A 78 4.82 4.23 9.25
C ALA A 78 4.04 3.10 9.97
N ALA A 79 4.57 1.89 9.99
CA ALA A 79 3.93 0.77 10.68
C ALA A 79 3.96 0.94 12.22
N ALA A 80 5.08 1.41 12.77
CA ALA A 80 5.20 1.68 14.21
C ALA A 80 4.25 2.79 14.66
N THR A 81 4.12 3.86 13.87
CA THR A 81 3.19 4.97 14.14
C THR A 81 1.73 4.51 14.10
N ALA A 82 1.35 3.73 13.09
CA ALA A 82 0.01 3.15 13.02
C ALA A 82 -0.28 2.21 14.20
N SER A 83 0.69 1.40 14.61
CA SER A 83 0.61 0.55 15.81
C SER A 83 0.36 1.37 17.06
N GLY A 84 1.08 2.48 17.23
CA GLY A 84 0.91 3.39 18.37
C GLY A 84 -0.45 4.08 18.37
N ALA A 85 -0.92 4.54 17.19
CA ALA A 85 -2.22 5.17 17.05
C ALA A 85 -3.38 4.19 17.34
N GLU A 86 -3.27 2.95 16.86
CA GLU A 86 -4.23 1.88 17.12
C GLU A 86 -4.28 1.50 18.62
N ALA A 87 -3.11 1.35 19.25
CA ALA A 87 -3.02 1.07 20.66
C ALA A 87 -3.59 2.22 21.52
N ALA A 88 -3.32 3.47 21.16
CA ALA A 88 -3.90 4.64 21.81
C ALA A 88 -5.43 4.67 21.67
N TYR A 89 -5.94 4.40 20.48
CA TYR A 89 -7.40 4.30 20.23
C TYR A 89 -8.04 3.25 21.14
N LYS A 90 -7.49 2.03 21.19
CA LYS A 90 -8.00 0.95 22.06
C LYS A 90 -7.97 1.37 23.54
N SER A 91 -6.91 2.04 23.98
CA SER A 91 -6.79 2.53 25.33
C SER A 91 -7.82 3.61 25.67
N LEU A 92 -8.02 4.59 24.78
CA LEU A 92 -9.01 5.66 24.96
C LEU A 92 -10.44 5.11 24.97
N LYS A 93 -10.74 4.15 24.10
CA LYS A 93 -12.04 3.46 24.07
C LYS A 93 -12.30 2.72 25.38
N LYS A 94 -11.31 1.97 25.89
CA LYS A 94 -11.38 1.26 27.17
C LYS A 94 -11.59 2.21 28.37
N GLN A 95 -11.08 3.44 28.27
CA GLN A 95 -11.25 4.48 29.30
C GLN A 95 -12.59 5.24 29.18
N GLY A 96 -13.46 4.90 28.21
CA GLY A 96 -14.72 5.61 27.97
C GLY A 96 -14.54 7.02 27.40
N LYS A 97 -13.36 7.36 26.87
CA LYS A 97 -13.07 8.68 26.30
C LYS A 97 -13.47 8.79 24.83
N LEU A 98 -13.85 7.69 24.21
CA LEU A 98 -14.39 7.64 22.85
C LEU A 98 -15.73 6.92 22.86
N PRO A 99 -16.65 7.27 21.93
CA PRO A 99 -17.92 6.57 21.80
C PRO A 99 -17.72 5.07 21.52
N GLU A 100 -18.47 4.21 22.21
CA GLU A 100 -18.37 2.76 22.05
C GLU A 100 -18.67 2.28 20.62
N ASN A 101 -19.62 2.94 19.95
CA ASN A 101 -20.03 2.63 18.60
C ASN A 101 -19.14 3.25 17.51
N GLN A 102 -18.11 4.02 17.87
CA GLN A 102 -17.20 4.60 16.90
C GLN A 102 -16.19 3.54 16.44
N GLU A 103 -16.25 3.18 15.16
CA GLU A 103 -15.25 2.35 14.50
C GLU A 103 -14.22 3.23 13.80
N VAL A 104 -12.94 2.90 14.01
CA VAL A 104 -11.80 3.58 13.38
C VAL A 104 -10.95 2.54 12.68
N LYS A 105 -10.67 2.76 11.40
CA LYS A 105 -9.78 1.92 10.59
C LYS A 105 -8.41 2.56 10.48
N PHE A 106 -7.37 1.77 10.70
CA PHE A 106 -5.98 2.22 10.61
C PHE A 106 -5.39 1.73 9.30
N ILE A 107 -5.06 2.67 8.40
CA ILE A 107 -4.55 2.36 7.06
C ILE A 107 -3.20 3.04 6.90
N THR A 108 -2.20 2.25 6.54
CA THR A 108 -0.84 2.72 6.35
C THR A 108 -0.45 2.63 4.87
N PHE A 109 0.15 3.68 4.34
CA PHE A 109 0.75 3.67 3.01
C PHE A 109 2.26 3.80 3.10
N GLY A 110 2.98 2.95 2.38
CA GLY A 110 4.42 3.01 2.24
C GLY A 110 4.87 2.68 0.82
N GLY A 111 5.90 3.36 0.32
CA GLY A 111 6.57 2.98 -0.91
C GLY A 111 7.45 1.74 -0.70
N ASP A 112 7.88 1.11 -1.79
CA ASP A 112 8.71 -0.11 -1.71
C ASP A 112 10.03 0.11 -0.95
N GLY A 113 10.75 1.20 -1.19
CA GLY A 113 11.98 1.47 -0.46
C GLY A 113 11.78 1.56 1.05
N GLY A 114 10.77 2.30 1.49
CA GLY A 114 10.41 2.39 2.91
C GLY A 114 9.90 1.07 3.50
N THR A 115 9.32 0.20 2.70
CA THR A 115 8.67 -1.04 3.16
C THR A 115 9.58 -2.26 3.07
N TYR A 116 10.25 -2.47 1.94
CA TYR A 116 11.11 -3.64 1.70
C TYR A 116 12.46 -3.54 2.40
N ASP A 117 12.94 -2.32 2.65
CA ASP A 117 14.27 -2.04 3.18
C ASP A 117 14.18 -1.47 4.61
N ILE A 118 14.22 -0.16 4.73
CA ILE A 118 14.44 0.51 6.02
C ILE A 118 13.28 0.32 7.03
N GLY A 119 12.05 0.14 6.56
CA GLY A 119 10.86 -0.03 7.41
C GLY A 119 10.44 -1.48 7.63
N LEU A 120 11.15 -2.47 7.07
CA LEU A 120 10.76 -3.88 7.19
C LEU A 120 10.70 -4.34 8.66
N GLN A 121 11.62 -3.88 9.50
CA GLN A 121 11.62 -4.19 10.94
C GLN A 121 10.34 -3.68 11.62
N SER A 122 9.96 -2.42 11.37
CA SER A 122 8.75 -1.82 11.94
C SER A 122 7.50 -2.55 11.47
N LEU A 123 7.44 -2.90 10.19
CA LEU A 123 6.33 -3.65 9.60
C LEU A 123 6.23 -5.05 10.20
N SER A 124 7.32 -5.79 10.21
CA SER A 124 7.40 -7.14 10.78
C SER A 124 6.92 -7.16 12.23
N GLY A 125 7.40 -6.21 13.05
CA GLY A 125 6.98 -6.10 14.44
C GLY A 125 5.51 -5.69 14.63
N ALA A 126 4.94 -4.88 13.73
CA ALA A 126 3.51 -4.54 13.77
C ALA A 126 2.64 -5.75 13.41
N MET A 127 3.04 -6.53 12.41
CA MET A 127 2.35 -7.75 11.98
C MET A 127 2.40 -8.81 13.09
N GLU A 128 3.56 -9.05 13.67
CA GLU A 128 3.77 -10.03 14.75
C GLU A 128 2.95 -9.70 16.01
N ARG A 129 2.85 -8.41 16.38
CA ARG A 129 2.05 -7.98 17.53
C ARG A 129 0.54 -8.02 17.32
N GLY A 130 0.06 -8.30 16.10
CA GLY A 130 -1.35 -8.45 15.81
C GLY A 130 -2.15 -7.14 15.85
N HIS A 131 -1.55 -6.01 15.50
CA HIS A 131 -2.26 -4.73 15.43
C HIS A 131 -3.37 -4.76 14.35
N ASP A 132 -4.54 -4.25 14.69
CA ASP A 132 -5.68 -4.18 13.77
C ASP A 132 -5.51 -3.02 12.80
N MET A 133 -4.76 -3.27 11.75
CA MET A 133 -4.36 -2.28 10.74
C MET A 133 -4.14 -2.91 9.37
N VAL A 134 -4.31 -2.11 8.33
CA VAL A 134 -3.94 -2.48 6.96
C VAL A 134 -2.68 -1.73 6.57
N TYR A 135 -1.67 -2.45 6.09
CA TYR A 135 -0.50 -1.85 5.45
C TYR A 135 -0.55 -2.05 3.94
N VAL A 136 -0.53 -0.96 3.20
CA VAL A 136 -0.56 -0.92 1.74
C VAL A 136 0.81 -0.47 1.22
N CYS A 137 1.56 -1.38 0.63
CA CYS A 137 2.78 -1.05 -0.10
C CYS A 137 2.42 -0.68 -1.54
N TYR A 138 2.69 0.57 -1.96
CA TYR A 138 2.64 0.95 -3.36
C TYR A 138 4.03 0.77 -3.98
N ASP A 139 4.22 -0.37 -4.63
CA ASP A 139 5.50 -0.83 -5.15
C ASP A 139 5.75 -0.31 -6.57
N ASN A 140 6.75 0.54 -6.71
CA ASN A 140 7.19 1.07 -8.00
C ASN A 140 8.63 0.67 -8.38
N GLY A 141 9.26 -0.17 -7.56
CA GLY A 141 10.55 -0.78 -7.83
C GLY A 141 11.78 0.07 -7.53
N ALA A 142 11.65 1.22 -6.84
CA ALA A 142 12.78 2.04 -6.40
C ALA A 142 12.36 3.10 -5.38
N TYR A 143 13.32 3.76 -4.72
CA TYR A 143 13.08 5.04 -4.05
C TYR A 143 12.90 6.13 -5.11
N MET A 144 11.69 6.24 -5.68
CA MET A 144 11.43 7.08 -6.85
C MET A 144 11.52 8.58 -6.54
N ASN A 145 10.95 9.01 -5.39
CA ASN A 145 10.87 10.42 -5.05
C ASN A 145 12.23 11.07 -4.82
N THR A 146 13.16 10.36 -4.23
CA THR A 146 14.48 10.86 -3.86
C THR A 146 15.48 10.83 -5.02
N GLY A 147 15.11 10.33 -6.18
CA GLY A 147 15.94 10.31 -7.39
C GLY A 147 16.25 8.92 -7.93
N ILE A 148 15.30 7.99 -7.79
CA ILE A 148 15.35 6.65 -8.41
C ILE A 148 16.51 5.80 -7.87
N GLN A 149 16.72 5.80 -6.56
CA GLN A 149 17.70 4.91 -5.95
C GLN A 149 17.16 3.48 -5.89
N ARG A 150 18.06 2.53 -5.95
CA ARG A 150 17.76 1.12 -5.84
C ARG A 150 17.10 0.80 -4.50
N SER A 151 16.02 0.02 -4.54
CA SER A 151 15.42 -0.67 -3.39
C SER A 151 15.59 -2.19 -3.51
N SER A 152 15.18 -2.94 -2.48
CA SER A 152 15.10 -4.41 -2.57
C SER A 152 13.98 -4.89 -3.50
N ALA A 153 12.99 -4.04 -3.80
CA ALA A 153 11.95 -4.30 -4.79
C ALA A 153 12.43 -4.11 -6.24
N THR A 154 13.54 -3.41 -6.46
CA THR A 154 14.10 -3.19 -7.80
C THR A 154 14.39 -4.53 -8.47
N PRO A 155 13.91 -4.78 -9.70
CA PRO A 155 14.19 -5.99 -10.44
C PRO A 155 15.68 -6.18 -10.70
N ARG A 156 16.09 -7.43 -10.89
CA ARG A 156 17.45 -7.75 -11.33
C ARG A 156 17.70 -7.12 -12.71
N PHE A 157 18.87 -6.55 -12.90
CA PHE A 157 19.33 -5.84 -14.08
C PHE A 157 18.64 -4.48 -14.35
N ALA A 158 17.74 -4.05 -13.50
CA ALA A 158 17.16 -2.72 -13.64
C ALA A 158 18.19 -1.62 -13.36
N ASP A 159 18.12 -0.57 -14.16
CA ASP A 159 18.91 0.65 -14.02
C ASP A 159 18.36 1.57 -12.94
N THR A 160 19.22 2.04 -12.05
CA THR A 160 18.88 3.04 -11.02
C THR A 160 20.09 3.93 -10.76
N THR A 161 19.86 5.09 -10.13
CA THR A 161 20.95 6.04 -9.84
C THR A 161 22.03 5.49 -8.91
N THR A 162 21.71 4.48 -8.08
CA THR A 162 22.66 3.83 -7.16
C THR A 162 23.10 2.43 -7.61
N SER A 163 22.55 1.91 -8.70
CA SER A 163 22.97 0.70 -9.38
C SER A 163 22.82 0.89 -10.89
N PRO A 164 23.64 1.78 -11.49
CA PRO A 164 23.48 2.14 -12.89
C PRO A 164 23.85 0.96 -13.81
N ALA A 165 23.08 0.83 -14.90
CA ALA A 165 23.41 -0.10 -15.97
C ALA A 165 24.55 0.46 -16.84
N GLY A 166 25.55 -0.36 -17.09
CA GLY A 166 26.71 -0.02 -17.90
C GLY A 166 27.29 -1.22 -18.64
N SER A 167 28.39 -1.00 -19.35
CA SER A 167 29.06 -2.05 -20.14
C SER A 167 29.68 -3.17 -19.30
N VAL A 168 29.97 -2.90 -18.02
CA VAL A 168 30.59 -3.87 -17.11
C VAL A 168 29.57 -4.46 -16.14
N ILE A 169 28.70 -3.64 -15.56
CA ILE A 169 27.68 -4.08 -14.62
C ILE A 169 26.31 -3.71 -15.22
N PRO A 170 25.42 -4.70 -15.44
CA PRO A 170 24.14 -4.46 -16.12
C PRO A 170 23.03 -4.00 -15.16
N GLY A 171 23.32 -3.09 -14.23
CA GLY A 171 22.36 -2.62 -13.23
C GLY A 171 22.36 -3.44 -11.95
N LYS A 172 21.24 -3.54 -11.26
CA LYS A 172 21.12 -4.28 -9.99
C LYS A 172 21.38 -5.78 -10.19
N MET A 173 22.33 -6.33 -9.49
CA MET A 173 22.71 -7.76 -9.61
C MET A 173 21.87 -8.70 -8.74
N GLN A 174 21.30 -8.22 -7.64
CA GLN A 174 20.52 -9.02 -6.71
C GLN A 174 19.07 -9.21 -7.21
N SER A 175 18.49 -10.35 -6.91
CA SER A 175 17.07 -10.61 -7.15
C SER A 175 16.20 -9.67 -6.34
N ARG A 176 14.99 -9.45 -6.82
CA ARG A 176 13.93 -8.77 -6.07
C ARG A 176 13.58 -9.58 -4.81
N LYS A 177 13.41 -8.90 -3.68
CA LYS A 177 12.89 -9.49 -2.46
C LYS A 177 11.39 -9.78 -2.64
N ASP A 178 10.93 -10.94 -2.24
CA ASP A 178 9.49 -11.24 -2.23
C ASP A 178 8.87 -10.83 -0.90
N LEU A 179 8.39 -9.59 -0.83
CA LEU A 179 7.79 -9.05 0.39
C LEU A 179 6.42 -9.69 0.68
N THR A 180 5.67 -10.06 -0.35
CA THR A 180 4.36 -10.68 -0.17
C THR A 180 4.50 -12.03 0.55
N GLU A 181 5.45 -12.88 0.13
CA GLU A 181 5.75 -14.14 0.79
C GLU A 181 6.35 -13.94 2.21
N ILE A 182 7.14 -12.89 2.41
CA ILE A 182 7.62 -12.52 3.76
C ILE A 182 6.42 -12.21 4.68
N MET A 183 5.41 -11.48 4.20
CA MET A 183 4.22 -11.20 4.99
C MET A 183 3.34 -12.44 5.19
N VAL A 184 3.27 -13.34 4.24
CA VAL A 184 2.62 -14.66 4.41
C VAL A 184 3.27 -15.44 5.54
N SER A 185 4.59 -15.44 5.64
CA SER A 185 5.33 -16.15 6.69
C SER A 185 5.11 -15.58 8.11
N HIS A 186 4.51 -14.39 8.24
CA HIS A 186 4.06 -13.85 9.53
C HIS A 186 2.73 -14.46 9.99
N HIS A 187 2.09 -15.29 9.18
CA HIS A 187 0.79 -15.90 9.48
C HIS A 187 -0.30 -14.87 9.85
N ILE A 188 -0.24 -13.69 9.24
CA ILE A 188 -1.26 -12.66 9.44
C ILE A 188 -2.59 -13.04 8.76
N PRO A 189 -3.73 -12.54 9.26
CA PRO A 189 -5.06 -12.93 8.78
C PRO A 189 -5.30 -12.72 7.29
N TYR A 190 -4.68 -11.72 6.68
CA TYR A 190 -4.85 -11.42 5.25
C TYR A 190 -3.61 -10.85 4.60
N VAL A 191 -3.24 -11.40 3.45
CA VAL A 191 -2.19 -10.90 2.57
C VAL A 191 -2.70 -10.90 1.14
N GLY A 192 -2.56 -9.78 0.43
CA GLY A 192 -2.97 -9.68 -0.97
C GLY A 192 -1.92 -9.02 -1.86
N GLN A 193 -1.81 -9.47 -3.11
CA GLN A 193 -1.01 -8.86 -4.15
C GLN A 193 -1.89 -8.48 -5.32
N THR A 194 -1.80 -7.21 -5.78
CA THR A 194 -2.68 -6.65 -6.81
C THR A 194 -2.00 -5.54 -7.61
N ILE A 195 -2.73 -4.87 -8.50
CA ILE A 195 -2.24 -3.79 -9.36
C ILE A 195 -3.05 -2.51 -9.18
N ALA A 196 -2.44 -1.36 -9.52
CA ALA A 196 -3.03 -0.03 -9.32
C ALA A 196 -4.26 0.24 -10.20
N VAL A 197 -4.22 -0.21 -11.45
CA VAL A 197 -5.26 0.05 -12.46
C VAL A 197 -5.42 -1.16 -13.37
N ASN A 198 -6.38 -1.10 -14.30
CA ASN A 198 -6.77 -2.16 -15.23
C ASN A 198 -7.60 -3.28 -14.59
N ASN A 199 -7.41 -3.62 -13.31
CA ASN A 199 -8.27 -4.54 -12.57
C ASN A 199 -8.76 -3.89 -11.27
N PHE A 200 -9.61 -2.87 -11.38
CA PHE A 200 -10.16 -2.16 -10.23
C PHE A 200 -11.03 -3.05 -9.32
N LYS A 201 -11.63 -4.10 -9.89
CA LYS A 201 -12.39 -5.06 -9.11
C LYS A 201 -11.48 -5.79 -8.11
N ASP A 202 -10.38 -6.34 -8.58
CA ASP A 202 -9.42 -7.08 -7.75
C ASP A 202 -8.84 -6.19 -6.64
N LEU A 203 -8.42 -4.96 -7.00
CA LEU A 203 -7.90 -4.00 -6.04
C LEU A 203 -8.96 -3.63 -4.98
N TYR A 204 -10.20 -3.36 -5.40
CA TYR A 204 -11.28 -3.00 -4.49
C TYR A 204 -11.65 -4.14 -3.53
N GLU A 205 -11.91 -5.35 -4.06
CA GLU A 205 -12.30 -6.51 -3.27
C GLU A 205 -11.21 -6.91 -2.27
N LYS A 206 -9.94 -6.90 -2.68
CA LYS A 206 -8.81 -7.16 -1.78
C LYS A 206 -8.65 -6.06 -0.73
N SER A 207 -8.90 -4.81 -1.09
CA SER A 207 -8.89 -3.70 -0.12
C SER A 207 -10.01 -3.82 0.90
N GLU A 208 -11.20 -4.18 0.47
CA GLU A 208 -12.35 -4.39 1.35
C GLU A 208 -12.08 -5.56 2.33
N LYS A 209 -11.60 -6.69 1.82
CA LYS A 209 -11.19 -7.83 2.66
C LYS A 209 -10.11 -7.42 3.67
N ALA A 210 -9.06 -6.72 3.23
CA ALA A 210 -7.99 -6.28 4.11
C ALA A 210 -8.50 -5.36 5.23
N ILE A 211 -9.37 -4.39 4.91
CA ILE A 211 -9.88 -3.39 5.87
C ILE A 211 -10.82 -4.01 6.91
N TYR A 212 -11.59 -5.03 6.53
CA TYR A 212 -12.58 -5.63 7.43
C TYR A 212 -12.15 -6.97 8.03
N THR A 213 -10.99 -7.48 7.65
CA THR A 213 -10.35 -8.58 8.36
C THR A 213 -9.86 -8.09 9.72
N LYS A 214 -10.20 -8.80 10.78
CA LYS A 214 -9.73 -8.46 12.13
C LYS A 214 -8.27 -8.85 12.31
N GLY A 215 -7.47 -7.91 12.77
CA GLY A 215 -6.02 -8.08 12.94
C GLY A 215 -5.22 -7.46 11.79
N PRO A 216 -3.93 -7.76 11.69
CA PRO A 216 -3.06 -7.18 10.67
C PRO A 216 -3.38 -7.71 9.27
N ALA A 217 -3.39 -6.81 8.30
CA ALA A 217 -3.54 -7.14 6.89
C ALA A 217 -2.48 -6.41 6.05
N PHE A 218 -2.04 -7.05 4.98
CA PHE A 218 -1.03 -6.50 4.09
C PHE A 218 -1.48 -6.57 2.63
N LEU A 219 -1.30 -5.45 1.92
CA LEU A 219 -1.52 -5.36 0.48
C LEU A 219 -0.23 -4.91 -0.21
N ASN A 220 0.24 -5.69 -1.16
CA ASN A 220 1.32 -5.31 -2.07
C ASN A 220 0.73 -4.93 -3.43
N VAL A 221 0.83 -3.67 -3.82
CA VAL A 221 0.16 -3.15 -4.99
C VAL A 221 1.17 -2.59 -5.98
N LEU A 222 1.26 -3.19 -7.17
CA LEU A 222 2.13 -2.68 -8.22
C LEU A 222 1.68 -1.28 -8.63
N SER A 223 2.59 -0.34 -8.52
CA SER A 223 2.39 1.09 -8.76
C SER A 223 3.39 1.61 -9.79
N PRO A 224 3.26 1.33 -11.08
CA PRO A 224 4.22 1.77 -12.06
C PRO A 224 4.48 3.27 -12.00
N CYS A 225 5.74 3.66 -12.16
CA CYS A 225 6.19 5.05 -12.15
C CYS A 225 6.62 5.49 -13.56
N PRO A 226 5.92 6.43 -14.21
CA PRO A 226 6.25 6.84 -15.57
C PRO A 226 7.66 7.44 -15.69
N ARG A 227 8.15 8.10 -14.65
CA ARG A 227 9.49 8.69 -14.63
C ARG A 227 10.59 7.64 -14.41
N GLY A 228 10.40 6.73 -13.48
CA GLY A 228 11.38 5.70 -13.16
C GLY A 228 11.44 4.57 -14.17
N TRP A 229 10.31 4.22 -14.78
CA TRP A 229 10.22 3.16 -15.78
C TRP A 229 10.28 3.66 -17.22
N GLY A 230 10.24 4.99 -17.44
CA GLY A 230 10.42 5.60 -18.75
C GLY A 230 9.27 5.37 -19.75
N TYR A 231 8.04 5.24 -19.29
CA TYR A 231 6.87 5.09 -20.18
C TYR A 231 6.03 6.37 -20.27
N PRO A 232 5.33 6.59 -21.41
CA PRO A 232 4.40 7.71 -21.58
C PRO A 232 3.27 7.69 -20.53
N THR A 233 2.85 8.85 -20.05
CA THR A 233 1.90 8.98 -18.92
C THR A 233 0.52 8.37 -19.17
N ASP A 234 0.11 8.21 -20.43
CA ASP A 234 -1.15 7.58 -20.84
C ASP A 234 -1.09 6.04 -20.89
N MET A 235 0.10 5.45 -20.75
CA MET A 235 0.28 3.99 -20.85
C MET A 235 0.13 3.24 -19.52
N LEU A 236 -0.22 3.90 -18.42
CA LEU A 236 -0.33 3.26 -17.10
C LEU A 236 -1.21 1.99 -17.11
N MET A 237 -2.36 2.05 -17.77
CA MET A 237 -3.27 0.89 -17.88
C MET A 237 -2.62 -0.29 -18.61
N GLN A 238 -1.93 0.00 -19.72
CA GLN A 238 -1.26 -1.02 -20.50
C GLN A 238 -0.08 -1.64 -19.77
N ILE A 239 0.72 -0.85 -19.05
CA ILE A 239 1.86 -1.35 -18.24
C ILE A 239 1.36 -2.30 -17.14
N ASN A 240 0.30 -1.94 -16.42
CA ASN A 240 -0.29 -2.84 -15.42
C ASN A 240 -0.82 -4.14 -16.05
N LYS A 241 -1.47 -4.06 -17.21
CA LYS A 241 -1.96 -5.22 -17.94
C LYS A 241 -0.80 -6.14 -18.34
N LEU A 242 0.24 -5.61 -18.94
CA LEU A 242 1.43 -6.36 -19.33
C LEU A 242 2.12 -7.04 -18.15
N ALA A 243 2.21 -6.35 -17.01
CA ALA A 243 2.82 -6.91 -15.81
C ALA A 243 2.11 -8.20 -15.34
N VAL A 244 0.80 -8.25 -15.46
CA VAL A 244 0.01 -9.45 -15.13
C VAL A 244 0.14 -10.51 -16.22
N GLU A 245 -0.02 -10.15 -17.50
CA GLU A 245 0.02 -11.09 -18.63
C GLU A 245 1.38 -11.76 -18.82
N THR A 246 2.46 -11.07 -18.44
CA THR A 246 3.83 -11.63 -18.48
C THR A 246 4.25 -12.36 -17.21
N CYS A 247 3.34 -12.50 -16.25
CA CYS A 247 3.63 -13.06 -14.92
C CYS A 247 4.73 -12.32 -14.14
N TYR A 248 5.03 -11.07 -14.54
CA TYR A 248 5.92 -10.21 -13.77
C TYR A 248 5.32 -9.86 -12.40
N TRP A 249 3.99 -9.71 -12.35
CA TRP A 249 3.24 -9.41 -11.14
C TRP A 249 1.98 -10.27 -11.05
N PRO A 250 2.06 -11.49 -10.48
CA PRO A 250 0.90 -12.35 -10.33
C PRO A 250 -0.09 -11.76 -9.31
N LEU A 251 -1.38 -11.93 -9.57
CA LEU A 251 -2.44 -11.51 -8.67
C LEU A 251 -2.87 -12.70 -7.81
N TYR A 252 -2.75 -12.57 -6.49
CA TYR A 252 -3.19 -13.59 -5.55
C TYR A 252 -3.52 -13.01 -4.18
N GLU A 253 -4.16 -13.80 -3.35
CA GLU A 253 -4.44 -13.47 -1.96
C GLU A 253 -4.36 -14.74 -1.11
N LEU A 254 -4.01 -14.55 0.15
CA LEU A 254 -3.99 -15.58 1.17
C LEU A 254 -4.75 -15.06 2.39
N SER A 255 -5.62 -15.92 2.93
CA SER A 255 -6.40 -15.62 4.12
C SER A 255 -6.35 -16.83 5.05
N LEU A 256 -6.24 -16.61 6.35
CA LEU A 256 -6.25 -17.68 7.36
C LEU A 256 -7.54 -18.52 7.31
N ILE A 257 -8.63 -17.99 6.76
CA ILE A 257 -9.89 -18.73 6.56
C ILE A 257 -9.69 -19.89 5.57
N HIS A 258 -8.69 -19.81 4.69
CA HIS A 258 -8.33 -20.89 3.76
C HIS A 258 -7.27 -21.85 4.30
N ILE A 259 -6.66 -21.56 5.43
CA ILE A 259 -5.87 -22.50 6.23
C ILE A 259 -6.85 -23.16 7.23
N SER A 260 -7.93 -23.73 6.69
CA SER A 260 -8.81 -24.55 7.49
C SER A 260 -8.05 -25.80 7.91
N GLU A 261 -8.12 -26.08 9.20
CA GLU A 261 -7.61 -27.21 9.97
C GLU A 261 -7.06 -28.39 9.15
N PRO A 262 -5.88 -28.91 9.50
CA PRO A 262 -5.46 -30.20 8.95
C PRO A 262 -6.56 -31.20 9.28
N THR A 263 -7.25 -31.68 8.28
CA THR A 263 -8.15 -32.83 8.40
C THR A 263 -7.34 -33.94 9.06
N ARG A 264 -7.69 -34.24 10.30
CA ARG A 264 -7.19 -35.40 11.02
C ARG A 264 -7.67 -36.70 10.35
#